data_a610e680a4c0b7bd072e8f7dbc43a6d5
#
_entry.id   a610e680a4c0b7bd072e8f7dbc43a6d5
#
_cell.length_a   1.000
_cell.length_b   1.000
_cell.length_c   1.000
_cell.angle_alpha   90.00
_cell.angle_beta   90.00
_cell.angle_gamma   90.00
#
_symmetry.space_group_name_H-M   'P 1'
#
loop_
_entity.id
_entity.type
_entity.pdbx_description
1 polymer ?
#
loop_
_entity_poly.entity_id
_entity_poly.type
_entity_poly.pdbx_seq_one_letter_code
_entity_poly.pdbx_strand_id
1 'polypeptide(L)'
;MSVVNRTGRRTLIGAMCAGLLLTGCAGARTAPEPAGRPGSATAGTAHGAPAPAPPARIPGLGPATRARIPATTSQALVVKGDGPHAYQSTAVLYERDPATGWKTVSQPWPAHNALRGWTAHHRAGDLRTPIGVFTLGDAGGRLPDPGTLLPYDRSDEFDMPGTGFLGEPLEGSFDHVVAIDYNRVPGTSPLDKVRPLGPGKGGGVWIHVDHGGPTRACIALRRDDMRQLLRALDPAKKPVIVMGDAGTLGR
;
A
#
# COMPACT_ATOMS: atom_id res chain seq x y z
N MET A 1 -49.51 -12.81 1.84
CA MET A 1 -50.29 -11.64 1.43
C MET A 1 -49.38 -10.42 1.71
N SER A 2 -48.89 -9.62 0.84
CA SER A 2 -49.05 -9.32 -0.59
C SER A 2 -47.72 -8.91 -1.15
N VAL A 3 -47.45 -9.39 -2.36
CA VAL A 3 -46.35 -8.99 -3.26
C VAL A 3 -46.69 -7.64 -3.87
N VAL A 4 -45.76 -6.71 -3.95
CA VAL A 4 -45.80 -5.62 -4.95
C VAL A 4 -44.46 -5.53 -5.67
N ASN A 5 -44.54 -5.95 -6.90
CA ASN A 5 -43.56 -5.85 -7.97
C ASN A 5 -43.75 -4.50 -8.69
N ARG A 6 -42.68 -3.75 -8.93
CA ARG A 6 -42.72 -2.63 -9.91
C ARG A 6 -41.45 -2.61 -10.76
N THR A 7 -41.60 -3.19 -11.91
CA THR A 7 -40.82 -2.98 -13.14
C THR A 7 -41.06 -1.57 -13.69
N GLY A 8 -40.04 -0.87 -14.10
CA GLY A 8 -40.04 0.41 -14.79
C GLY A 8 -38.98 0.44 -15.90
N ARG A 9 -39.49 0.52 -17.12
CA ARG A 9 -38.86 0.40 -18.44
C ARG A 9 -38.06 1.64 -18.86
N ARG A 10 -36.94 1.41 -19.54
CA ARG A 10 -36.44 1.97 -20.82
C ARG A 10 -36.65 3.46 -21.16
N THR A 11 -35.56 4.13 -21.58
CA THR A 11 -35.55 4.84 -22.88
C THR A 11 -34.12 4.99 -23.39
N LEU A 12 -33.87 4.45 -24.58
CA LEU A 12 -32.76 4.73 -25.49
C LEU A 12 -33.10 5.96 -26.29
N ILE A 13 -32.17 6.89 -26.45
CA ILE A 13 -32.21 7.89 -27.55
C ILE A 13 -30.80 7.92 -28.13
N GLY A 14 -30.70 7.46 -29.36
CA GLY A 14 -29.59 7.69 -30.25
C GLY A 14 -29.72 9.00 -31.00
N ALA A 15 -28.64 9.67 -31.31
CA ALA A 15 -28.54 10.68 -32.32
C ALA A 15 -27.22 10.52 -33.09
N MET A 16 -27.42 10.20 -34.33
CA MET A 16 -26.48 10.10 -35.43
C MET A 16 -26.43 11.47 -36.11
N CYS A 17 -25.27 12.03 -36.41
CA CYS A 17 -25.10 13.06 -37.46
C CYS A 17 -23.79 12.84 -38.20
N ALA A 18 -23.99 12.77 -39.52
CA ALA A 18 -23.03 12.51 -40.56
C ALA A 18 -22.35 13.79 -41.10
N GLY A 19 -21.14 13.64 -41.57
CA GLY A 19 -20.66 14.10 -42.88
C GLY A 19 -20.35 15.59 -43.07
N LEU A 20 -19.12 15.82 -43.55
CA LEU A 20 -18.88 16.57 -44.76
C LEU A 20 -17.42 16.46 -45.22
N LEU A 21 -17.25 15.88 -46.38
CA LEU A 21 -16.03 15.89 -47.22
C LEU A 21 -15.95 17.25 -47.94
N LEU A 22 -14.76 17.83 -48.05
CA LEU A 22 -14.43 18.84 -49.07
C LEU A 22 -13.04 18.58 -49.64
N THR A 23 -13.05 18.15 -50.88
CA THR A 23 -11.93 18.05 -51.83
C THR A 23 -11.64 19.43 -52.43
N GLY A 24 -10.39 19.75 -52.65
CA GLY A 24 -9.96 20.94 -53.41
C GLY A 24 -8.59 20.73 -54.09
N CYS A 25 -8.62 20.75 -55.40
CA CYS A 25 -7.57 20.43 -56.37
C CYS A 25 -6.49 21.50 -56.57
N ALA A 26 -5.27 21.03 -56.87
CA ALA A 26 -4.39 21.29 -58.02
C ALA A 26 -3.90 22.72 -58.34
N GLY A 27 -2.59 22.82 -58.54
CA GLY A 27 -1.88 23.92 -59.19
C GLY A 27 -0.40 23.59 -59.39
N ALA A 28 -0.07 23.15 -60.60
CA ALA A 28 1.31 22.85 -61.04
C ALA A 28 1.95 24.05 -61.75
N ARG A 29 3.30 24.02 -61.80
CA ARG A 29 4.26 24.66 -62.75
C ARG A 29 5.24 25.62 -62.05
N THR A 30 6.53 25.64 -62.22
CA THR A 30 7.54 25.22 -63.21
C THR A 30 8.91 25.47 -62.60
N ALA A 31 9.92 24.69 -62.98
CA ALA A 31 11.32 24.91 -62.68
C ALA A 31 11.90 26.03 -63.61
N PRO A 32 13.16 26.55 -63.40
CA PRO A 32 14.35 25.80 -63.48
C PRO A 32 15.47 26.13 -62.46
N GLU A 33 16.40 25.20 -62.36
CA GLU A 33 17.70 25.21 -61.68
C GLU A 33 18.64 26.31 -62.19
N PRO A 34 19.62 26.78 -61.36
CA PRO A 34 20.99 26.44 -61.71
C PRO A 34 21.86 26.00 -60.51
N ALA A 35 22.84 25.20 -60.87
CA ALA A 35 23.86 24.57 -60.08
C ALA A 35 24.64 25.49 -59.12
N GLY A 36 24.84 25.02 -57.88
CA GLY A 36 25.72 25.60 -56.88
C GLY A 36 26.37 24.53 -56.03
N ARG A 37 27.66 24.43 -56.08
CA ARG A 37 28.72 23.69 -55.37
C ARG A 37 28.40 22.87 -54.12
N PRO A 38 29.09 21.72 -53.89
CA PRO A 38 28.93 20.91 -52.67
C PRO A 38 29.52 21.59 -51.45
N GLY A 39 28.65 22.06 -50.58
CA GLY A 39 29.02 22.48 -49.24
C GLY A 39 29.18 21.24 -48.33
N SER A 40 30.34 21.14 -47.69
CA SER A 40 30.64 20.12 -46.68
C SER A 40 29.53 20.07 -45.62
N ALA A 41 28.79 18.95 -45.60
CA ALA A 41 27.86 18.66 -44.51
C ALA A 41 28.69 18.36 -43.26
N THR A 42 28.75 19.31 -42.37
CA THR A 42 29.17 19.05 -40.98
C THR A 42 28.17 18.08 -40.39
N ALA A 43 28.61 16.85 -40.15
CA ALA A 43 27.83 15.88 -39.40
C ALA A 43 27.52 16.44 -38.01
N GLY A 44 26.34 17.01 -37.86
CA GLY A 44 25.80 17.37 -36.56
C GLY A 44 25.64 16.12 -35.72
N THR A 45 26.47 15.98 -34.70
CA THR A 45 26.31 14.98 -33.65
C THR A 45 24.92 15.15 -33.05
N ALA A 46 23.99 14.28 -33.46
CA ALA A 46 22.70 14.20 -32.78
C ALA A 46 22.97 13.82 -31.34
N HIS A 47 22.85 14.79 -30.42
CA HIS A 47 22.79 14.51 -29.01
C HIS A 47 21.51 13.68 -28.78
N GLY A 48 21.70 12.38 -28.61
CA GLY A 48 20.61 11.49 -28.25
C GLY A 48 19.96 12.04 -26.96
N ALA A 49 18.62 12.05 -26.93
CA ALA A 49 17.89 12.41 -25.72
C ALA A 49 18.43 11.58 -24.55
N PRO A 50 18.58 12.17 -23.35
CA PRO A 50 19.04 11.43 -22.18
C PRO A 50 18.15 10.22 -21.95
N ALA A 51 18.75 9.07 -21.67
CA ALA A 51 18.00 7.86 -21.34
C ALA A 51 17.07 8.15 -20.13
N PRO A 52 15.85 7.60 -20.12
CA PRO A 52 14.92 7.78 -19.00
C PRO A 52 15.60 7.40 -17.69
N ALA A 53 15.42 8.20 -16.65
CA ALA A 53 15.93 7.89 -15.33
C ALA A 53 15.34 6.55 -14.85
N PRO A 54 16.12 5.70 -14.15
CA PRO A 54 15.60 4.44 -13.63
C PRO A 54 14.45 4.71 -12.66
N PRO A 55 13.40 3.83 -12.62
CA PRO A 55 12.25 4.01 -11.76
C PRO A 55 12.66 4.17 -10.29
N ALA A 56 12.02 5.12 -9.60
CA ALA A 56 12.30 5.43 -8.20
C ALA A 56 12.06 4.20 -7.30
N ARG A 57 12.93 4.02 -6.32
CA ARG A 57 12.86 2.93 -5.33
C ARG A 57 12.38 3.48 -4.01
N ILE A 58 11.79 2.61 -3.16
CA ILE A 58 11.45 3.01 -1.78
C ILE A 58 12.76 3.27 -1.02
N PRO A 59 12.93 4.49 -0.45
CA PRO A 59 14.13 4.85 0.29
C PRO A 59 14.36 3.96 1.52
N GLY A 60 15.62 3.62 1.78
CA GLY A 60 16.02 2.85 2.96
C GLY A 60 15.76 1.33 2.88
N LEU A 61 15.17 0.83 1.78
CA LEU A 61 15.06 -0.61 1.56
C LEU A 61 16.24 -1.11 0.72
N GLY A 62 16.94 -2.11 1.24
CA GLY A 62 18.04 -2.78 0.56
C GLY A 62 17.57 -3.77 -0.53
N PRO A 63 18.48 -4.31 -1.36
CA PRO A 63 18.12 -5.18 -2.46
C PRO A 63 17.41 -6.45 -2.02
N ALA A 64 17.82 -7.08 -0.91
CA ALA A 64 17.18 -8.29 -0.40
C ALA A 64 15.74 -8.04 0.06
N THR A 65 15.49 -6.92 0.73
CA THR A 65 14.14 -6.52 1.16
C THR A 65 13.25 -6.20 -0.03
N ARG A 66 13.76 -5.42 -1.00
CA ARG A 66 13.01 -5.07 -2.22
C ARG A 66 12.61 -6.30 -3.04
N ALA A 67 13.50 -7.30 -3.15
CA ALA A 67 13.23 -8.53 -3.88
C ALA A 67 12.05 -9.35 -3.28
N ARG A 68 11.71 -9.11 -2.01
CA ARG A 68 10.57 -9.77 -1.34
C ARG A 68 9.24 -9.08 -1.60
N ILE A 69 9.22 -7.84 -2.11
CA ILE A 69 7.98 -7.14 -2.49
C ILE A 69 7.50 -7.75 -3.81
N PRO A 70 6.28 -8.33 -3.86
CA PRO A 70 5.78 -8.95 -5.10
C PRO A 70 5.74 -7.96 -6.27
N ALA A 71 6.11 -8.42 -7.46
CA ALA A 71 6.12 -7.57 -8.66
C ALA A 71 4.73 -6.99 -8.99
N THR A 72 3.67 -7.67 -8.58
CA THR A 72 2.27 -7.24 -8.76
C THR A 72 1.79 -6.23 -7.73
N THR A 73 2.55 -5.98 -6.66
CA THR A 73 2.22 -5.00 -5.63
C THR A 73 2.47 -3.59 -6.15
N SER A 74 1.51 -2.70 -5.98
CA SER A 74 1.66 -1.27 -6.27
C SER A 74 1.35 -0.36 -5.07
N GLN A 75 1.18 -0.94 -3.87
CA GLN A 75 1.02 -0.17 -2.64
C GLN A 75 1.78 -0.85 -1.49
N ALA A 76 2.63 -0.11 -0.77
CA ALA A 76 3.45 -0.64 0.30
C ALA A 76 3.47 0.30 1.51
N LEU A 77 3.04 -0.20 2.68
CA LEU A 77 3.28 0.45 3.96
C LEU A 77 4.64 0.00 4.48
N VAL A 78 5.59 0.91 4.59
CA VAL A 78 6.91 0.62 5.17
C VAL A 78 6.92 1.07 6.62
N VAL A 79 7.12 0.14 7.53
CA VAL A 79 7.28 0.40 8.97
C VAL A 79 8.72 0.12 9.37
N LYS A 80 9.43 1.20 9.65
CA LYS A 80 10.85 1.18 9.99
C LYS A 80 11.06 1.47 11.46
N GLY A 81 11.54 0.48 12.23
CA GLY A 81 11.92 0.63 13.63
C GLY A 81 13.22 1.40 13.80
N ASP A 82 13.32 2.18 14.87
CA ASP A 82 14.49 3.00 15.20
C ASP A 82 15.71 2.14 15.55
N GLY A 83 15.49 0.88 15.93
CA GLY A 83 16.54 -0.09 16.18
C GLY A 83 15.99 -1.50 16.40
N PRO A 84 16.86 -2.53 16.44
CA PRO A 84 16.44 -3.93 16.53
C PRO A 84 15.70 -4.26 17.85
N HIS A 85 15.91 -3.46 18.90
CA HIS A 85 15.28 -3.62 20.22
C HIS A 85 14.37 -2.45 20.60
N ALA A 86 14.25 -1.43 19.75
CA ALA A 86 13.36 -0.29 19.97
C ALA A 86 11.92 -0.67 19.68
N TYR A 87 10.98 -0.08 20.42
CA TYR A 87 9.55 -0.20 20.17
C TYR A 87 8.98 1.01 19.43
N GLN A 88 9.79 2.03 19.19
CA GLN A 88 9.45 3.18 18.35
C GLN A 88 9.74 2.86 16.88
N SER A 89 8.87 3.35 16.03
CA SER A 89 8.93 3.16 14.59
C SER A 89 8.32 4.34 13.85
N THR A 90 8.61 4.39 12.56
CA THR A 90 7.95 5.31 11.62
C THR A 90 7.33 4.51 10.49
N ALA A 91 6.06 4.78 10.19
CA ALA A 91 5.33 4.18 9.06
C ALA A 91 5.15 5.21 7.93
N VAL A 92 5.35 4.78 6.68
CA VAL A 92 5.15 5.61 5.48
C VAL A 92 4.47 4.76 4.41
N LEU A 93 3.41 5.30 3.81
CA LEU A 93 2.72 4.64 2.71
C LEU A 93 3.31 5.09 1.37
N TYR A 94 3.59 4.12 0.50
CA TYR A 94 4.11 4.31 -0.85
C TYR A 94 3.17 3.71 -1.89
N GLU A 95 3.12 4.34 -3.05
CA GLU A 95 2.48 3.79 -4.25
C GLU A 95 3.48 3.70 -5.39
N ARG A 96 3.32 2.66 -6.22
CA ARG A 96 4.15 2.43 -7.39
C ARG A 96 3.43 2.84 -8.66
N ASP A 97 3.97 3.79 -9.35
CA ASP A 97 3.64 4.12 -10.73
C ASP A 97 4.49 3.26 -11.68
N PRO A 98 3.91 2.65 -12.73
CA PRO A 98 4.65 1.80 -13.65
C PRO A 98 5.81 2.50 -14.37
N ALA A 99 5.68 3.79 -14.66
CA ALA A 99 6.69 4.57 -15.40
C ALA A 99 7.75 5.20 -14.49
N THR A 100 7.33 5.74 -13.33
CA THR A 100 8.20 6.54 -12.46
C THR A 100 8.68 5.81 -11.21
N GLY A 101 8.09 4.64 -10.89
CA GLY A 101 8.43 3.84 -9.73
C GLY A 101 7.67 4.23 -8.46
N TRP A 102 8.28 4.03 -7.31
CA TRP A 102 7.66 4.27 -6.02
C TRP A 102 7.67 5.74 -5.62
N LYS A 103 6.54 6.25 -5.17
CA LYS A 103 6.36 7.60 -4.60
C LYS A 103 5.70 7.52 -3.23
N THR A 104 6.03 8.45 -2.35
CA THR A 104 5.39 8.63 -1.06
C THR A 104 3.99 9.19 -1.25
N VAL A 105 2.99 8.61 -0.56
CA VAL A 105 1.59 9.07 -0.59
C VAL A 105 1.02 9.43 0.78
N SER A 106 1.82 9.29 1.84
CA SER A 106 1.49 9.78 3.19
C SER A 106 2.61 10.61 3.77
N GLN A 107 2.31 11.41 4.79
CA GLN A 107 3.35 11.90 5.70
C GLN A 107 3.91 10.72 6.51
N PRO A 108 5.12 10.85 7.08
CA PRO A 108 5.61 9.88 8.05
C PRO A 108 4.71 9.86 9.29
N TRP A 109 4.20 8.70 9.64
CA TRP A 109 3.39 8.48 10.83
C TRP A 109 4.24 7.89 11.96
N PRO A 110 4.28 8.50 13.15
CA PRO A 110 4.81 7.84 14.33
C PRO A 110 4.07 6.53 14.61
N ALA A 111 4.81 5.49 14.96
CA ALA A 111 4.25 4.17 15.21
C ALA A 111 4.94 3.51 16.40
N HIS A 112 4.23 2.58 17.07
CA HIS A 112 4.83 1.66 18.01
C HIS A 112 4.79 0.24 17.47
N ASN A 113 5.85 -0.51 17.76
CA ASN A 113 5.94 -1.94 17.55
C ASN A 113 6.09 -2.65 18.91
N ALA A 114 6.48 -3.92 18.93
CA ALA A 114 6.54 -4.72 20.14
C ALA A 114 7.61 -4.25 21.13
N LEU A 115 7.34 -4.48 22.42
CA LEU A 115 8.17 -4.07 23.57
C LEU A 115 9.66 -4.39 23.42
N ARG A 116 9.99 -5.56 22.85
CA ARG A 116 11.38 -6.03 22.66
C ARG A 116 11.89 -5.82 21.24
N GLY A 117 11.22 -4.97 20.44
CA GLY A 117 11.60 -4.65 19.06
C GLY A 117 11.23 -5.76 18.07
N TRP A 118 12.19 -6.20 17.25
CA TRP A 118 11.98 -6.93 16.03
C TRP A 118 12.60 -8.31 16.02
N THR A 119 12.08 -9.26 15.23
CA THR A 119 12.66 -10.58 15.04
C THR A 119 12.30 -11.21 13.70
N ALA A 120 13.26 -11.86 13.06
CA ALA A 120 13.01 -12.72 11.89
C ALA A 120 12.43 -14.10 12.28
N HIS A 121 12.45 -14.46 13.57
CA HIS A 121 12.06 -15.77 14.09
C HIS A 121 10.99 -15.66 15.18
N HIS A 122 9.90 -14.92 14.86
CA HIS A 122 8.83 -14.66 15.81
C HIS A 122 8.24 -15.94 16.43
N ARG A 123 7.97 -15.88 17.73
CA ARG A 123 7.32 -16.93 18.52
C ARG A 123 6.21 -16.31 19.39
N ALA A 124 5.19 -17.09 19.68
CA ALA A 124 4.15 -16.69 20.62
C ALA A 124 4.75 -16.21 21.94
N GLY A 125 4.37 -14.99 22.36
CA GLY A 125 4.80 -14.42 23.64
C GLY A 125 6.24 -13.87 23.69
N ASP A 126 6.98 -13.79 22.59
CA ASP A 126 8.36 -13.27 22.58
C ASP A 126 8.44 -11.74 22.71
N LEU A 127 7.28 -11.04 22.61
CA LEU A 127 7.16 -9.59 22.69
C LEU A 127 7.97 -8.87 21.61
N ARG A 128 8.08 -9.46 20.42
CA ARG A 128 8.76 -8.92 19.26
C ARG A 128 7.84 -8.90 18.04
N THR A 129 7.98 -7.90 17.22
CA THR A 129 7.26 -7.81 15.94
C THR A 129 8.01 -8.61 14.87
N PRO A 130 7.32 -9.44 14.08
CA PRO A 130 7.96 -10.18 12.99
C PRO A 130 8.51 -9.25 11.90
N ILE A 131 9.74 -9.52 11.45
CA ILE A 131 10.35 -8.83 10.31
C ILE A 131 9.89 -9.50 9.03
N GLY A 132 9.41 -8.71 8.07
CA GLY A 132 9.06 -9.28 6.77
C GLY A 132 8.30 -8.37 5.83
N VAL A 133 7.85 -9.01 4.75
CA VAL A 133 6.89 -8.47 3.78
C VAL A 133 5.66 -9.35 3.87
N PHE A 134 4.51 -8.76 4.18
CA PHE A 134 3.22 -9.47 4.37
C PHE A 134 2.11 -8.72 3.64
N THR A 135 1.10 -9.42 3.16
CA THR A 135 -0.06 -8.79 2.52
C THR A 135 -0.99 -8.16 3.55
N LEU A 136 -1.78 -7.18 3.09
CA LEU A 136 -2.79 -6.46 3.85
C LEU A 136 -4.11 -6.59 3.06
N GLY A 137 -4.93 -7.57 3.40
CA GLY A 137 -6.14 -7.90 2.64
C GLY A 137 -7.45 -7.69 3.39
N ASP A 138 -7.42 -7.65 4.71
CA ASP A 138 -8.61 -7.68 5.56
C ASP A 138 -8.50 -6.65 6.67
N ALA A 139 -9.62 -6.02 7.00
CA ALA A 139 -9.74 -5.03 8.04
C ALA A 139 -10.91 -5.34 8.99
N GLY A 140 -11.02 -4.60 10.07
CA GLY A 140 -12.12 -4.71 10.99
C GLY A 140 -11.99 -3.73 12.14
N GLY A 141 -12.80 -3.93 13.16
CA GLY A 141 -12.74 -3.14 14.37
C GLY A 141 -14.07 -3.07 15.13
N ARG A 142 -14.02 -2.49 16.31
CA ARG A 142 -15.20 -2.25 17.13
C ARG A 142 -16.08 -1.14 16.54
N LEU A 143 -15.47 -0.11 15.96
CA LEU A 143 -16.19 1.01 15.36
C LEU A 143 -16.62 0.70 13.92
N PRO A 144 -17.59 1.46 13.39
CA PRO A 144 -17.99 1.37 11.98
C PRO A 144 -16.80 1.59 11.04
N ASP A 145 -16.90 0.98 9.85
CA ASP A 145 -15.96 1.19 8.76
C ASP A 145 -15.76 2.69 8.47
N PRO A 146 -14.52 3.20 8.52
CA PRO A 146 -14.22 4.60 8.25
C PRO A 146 -14.20 4.95 6.75
N GLY A 147 -14.60 4.03 5.86
CA GLY A 147 -14.58 4.16 4.40
C GLY A 147 -13.39 3.45 3.76
N THR A 148 -13.05 2.25 4.20
CA THR A 148 -12.02 1.41 3.57
C THR A 148 -12.56 0.69 2.33
N LEU A 149 -11.66 0.32 1.39
CA LEU A 149 -11.97 -0.58 0.27
C LEU A 149 -11.67 -2.05 0.62
N LEU A 150 -11.04 -2.32 1.76
CA LEU A 150 -10.81 -3.68 2.24
C LEU A 150 -12.11 -4.29 2.78
N PRO A 151 -12.31 -5.62 2.70
CA PRO A 151 -13.31 -6.30 3.51
C PRO A 151 -13.18 -5.88 4.97
N TYR A 152 -14.29 -5.43 5.57
CA TYR A 152 -14.30 -4.89 6.92
C TYR A 152 -15.24 -5.70 7.82
N ASP A 153 -14.69 -6.32 8.86
CA ASP A 153 -15.43 -7.05 9.88
C ASP A 153 -15.66 -6.16 11.10
N ARG A 154 -16.91 -5.72 11.32
CA ARG A 154 -17.31 -4.98 12.52
C ARG A 154 -17.82 -5.93 13.58
N SER A 155 -17.14 -5.98 14.74
CA SER A 155 -17.56 -6.84 15.86
C SER A 155 -17.19 -6.22 17.20
N ASP A 156 -18.03 -6.43 18.22
CA ASP A 156 -17.70 -6.11 19.59
C ASP A 156 -16.60 -7.01 20.19
N GLU A 157 -16.26 -8.10 19.52
CA GLU A 157 -15.12 -8.97 19.88
C GLU A 157 -13.75 -8.29 19.68
N PHE A 158 -13.69 -7.18 18.94
CA PHE A 158 -12.51 -6.30 18.89
C PHE A 158 -12.42 -5.48 20.19
N ASP A 159 -12.21 -6.15 21.29
CA ASP A 159 -12.06 -5.52 22.61
C ASP A 159 -10.71 -5.91 23.24
N MET A 160 -10.07 -4.94 23.89
CA MET A 160 -8.81 -5.15 24.60
C MET A 160 -8.89 -4.41 25.94
N PRO A 161 -9.48 -5.02 26.95
CA PRO A 161 -9.53 -4.42 28.29
C PRO A 161 -8.15 -4.49 28.98
N GLY A 162 -7.96 -3.63 29.96
CA GLY A 162 -6.79 -3.61 30.82
C GLY A 162 -5.77 -2.54 30.47
N THR A 163 -4.53 -2.76 30.91
CA THR A 163 -3.43 -1.80 30.76
C THR A 163 -2.26 -2.39 29.97
N GLY A 164 -1.56 -1.53 29.26
CA GLY A 164 -0.35 -1.86 28.54
C GLY A 164 0.89 -1.91 29.42
N PHE A 165 2.06 -2.00 28.80
CA PHE A 165 3.34 -2.19 29.46
C PHE A 165 3.82 -0.97 30.26
N LEU A 166 3.33 0.22 29.93
CA LEU A 166 3.67 1.47 30.61
C LEU A 166 2.55 1.94 31.54
N GLY A 167 1.51 1.12 31.75
CA GLY A 167 0.34 1.44 32.54
C GLY A 167 -0.76 2.19 31.77
N GLU A 168 -0.59 2.39 30.48
CA GLU A 168 -1.54 3.05 29.59
C GLU A 168 -2.80 2.19 29.38
N PRO A 169 -4.01 2.80 29.22
CA PRO A 169 -5.22 2.05 28.95
C PRO A 169 -5.20 1.45 27.54
N LEU A 170 -5.65 0.21 27.41
CA LEU A 170 -5.73 -0.47 26.11
C LEU A 170 -7.10 -0.29 25.42
N GLU A 171 -8.07 0.32 26.11
CA GLU A 171 -9.39 0.59 25.56
C GLU A 171 -9.29 1.39 24.25
N GLY A 172 -10.08 1.01 23.25
CA GLY A 172 -10.08 1.64 21.94
C GLY A 172 -8.91 1.28 21.02
N SER A 173 -7.96 0.44 21.49
CA SER A 173 -6.85 -0.02 20.64
C SER A 173 -7.33 -0.75 19.40
N PHE A 174 -8.44 -1.47 19.48
CA PHE A 174 -9.02 -2.22 18.37
C PHE A 174 -10.30 -1.59 17.81
N ASP A 175 -10.48 -0.28 18.00
CA ASP A 175 -11.53 0.48 17.32
C ASP A 175 -11.45 0.32 15.79
N HIS A 176 -10.23 0.24 15.27
CA HIS A 176 -9.93 -0.06 13.88
C HIS A 176 -8.67 -0.91 13.79
N VAL A 177 -8.70 -1.95 12.95
CA VAL A 177 -7.57 -2.84 12.70
C VAL A 177 -7.42 -3.13 11.21
N VAL A 178 -6.17 -3.38 10.78
CA VAL A 178 -5.83 -4.04 9.50
C VAL A 178 -5.04 -5.30 9.84
N ALA A 179 -5.49 -6.45 9.34
CA ALA A 179 -4.78 -7.69 9.54
C ALA A 179 -3.48 -7.73 8.73
N ILE A 180 -2.38 -8.12 9.38
CA ILE A 180 -1.11 -8.43 8.73
C ILE A 180 -1.09 -9.94 8.47
N ASP A 181 -0.86 -10.37 7.22
CA ASP A 181 -0.91 -11.78 6.85
C ASP A 181 0.33 -12.54 7.31
N TYR A 182 0.62 -12.41 8.60
CA TYR A 182 1.59 -13.22 9.32
C TYR A 182 0.86 -14.35 10.05
N ASN A 183 1.15 -15.61 9.71
CA ASN A 183 0.58 -16.82 10.32
C ASN A 183 -0.96 -16.79 10.47
N ARG A 184 -1.66 -16.37 9.41
CA ARG A 184 -3.12 -16.37 9.27
C ARG A 184 -3.53 -16.80 7.87
N VAL A 185 -4.81 -17.12 7.68
CA VAL A 185 -5.42 -17.39 6.37
C VAL A 185 -5.89 -16.05 5.79
N PRO A 186 -5.30 -15.54 4.68
CA PRO A 186 -5.80 -14.33 4.02
C PRO A 186 -7.25 -14.49 3.55
N GLY A 187 -8.01 -13.38 3.52
CA GLY A 187 -9.43 -13.39 3.12
C GLY A 187 -10.39 -13.88 4.20
N THR A 188 -9.93 -14.00 5.46
CA THR A 188 -10.78 -14.29 6.62
C THR A 188 -10.91 -13.05 7.51
N SER A 189 -11.82 -13.08 8.49
CA SER A 189 -11.88 -12.04 9.53
C SER A 189 -10.52 -11.89 10.24
N PRO A 190 -10.10 -10.68 10.63
CA PRO A 190 -8.95 -10.50 11.51
C PRO A 190 -9.06 -11.31 12.81
N LEU A 191 -10.29 -11.62 13.28
CA LEU A 191 -10.56 -12.42 14.46
C LEU A 191 -10.33 -13.93 14.28
N ASP A 192 -10.12 -14.40 13.03
CA ASP A 192 -9.86 -15.82 12.75
C ASP A 192 -8.61 -16.30 13.51
N LYS A 193 -8.76 -17.46 14.17
CA LYS A 193 -7.72 -18.03 15.05
C LYS A 193 -6.89 -19.13 14.37
N VAL A 194 -7.13 -19.43 13.08
CA VAL A 194 -6.33 -20.42 12.34
C VAL A 194 -4.90 -19.92 12.20
N ARG A 195 -3.95 -20.80 12.50
CA ARG A 195 -2.50 -20.49 12.49
C ARG A 195 -1.77 -21.53 11.62
N PRO A 196 -1.68 -21.30 10.28
CA PRO A 196 -1.12 -22.29 9.34
C PRO A 196 0.31 -22.74 9.65
N LEU A 197 1.13 -21.87 10.26
CA LEU A 197 2.50 -22.19 10.68
C LEU A 197 2.57 -22.79 12.10
N GLY A 198 1.43 -23.08 12.69
CA GLY A 198 1.27 -23.57 14.06
C GLY A 198 1.21 -22.46 15.11
N PRO A 199 0.57 -22.74 16.28
CA PRO A 199 0.34 -21.76 17.34
C PRO A 199 1.65 -21.25 17.98
N GLY A 200 2.70 -22.05 18.01
CA GLY A 200 4.00 -21.64 18.54
C GLY A 200 4.69 -20.51 17.79
N LYS A 201 4.22 -20.20 16.57
CA LYS A 201 4.67 -19.05 15.77
C LYS A 201 3.88 -17.77 16.06
N GLY A 202 2.94 -17.80 17.00
CA GLY A 202 2.07 -16.67 17.29
C GLY A 202 1.06 -16.42 16.17
N GLY A 203 0.53 -15.20 16.09
CA GLY A 203 -0.45 -14.75 15.11
C GLY A 203 -1.36 -13.70 15.71
N GLY A 204 -2.37 -13.24 14.94
CA GLY A 204 -3.17 -12.08 15.34
C GLY A 204 -2.31 -10.83 15.38
N VAL A 205 -1.40 -10.68 14.42
CA VAL A 205 -0.56 -9.49 14.26
C VAL A 205 -1.31 -8.50 13.39
N TRP A 206 -1.60 -7.33 13.94
CA TRP A 206 -2.41 -6.30 13.29
C TRP A 206 -1.70 -4.95 13.26
N ILE A 207 -2.16 -4.07 12.37
CA ILE A 207 -2.01 -2.63 12.54
C ILE A 207 -3.27 -2.17 13.27
N HIS A 208 -3.14 -1.41 14.36
CA HIS A 208 -4.27 -0.97 15.19
C HIS A 208 -4.09 0.46 15.72
N VAL A 209 -5.11 0.98 16.42
CA VAL A 209 -5.04 2.30 17.04
C VAL A 209 -4.04 2.30 18.19
N ASP A 210 -3.15 3.28 18.19
CA ASP A 210 -2.12 3.44 19.21
C ASP A 210 -2.73 3.76 20.60
N HIS A 211 -2.21 3.08 21.60
CA HIS A 211 -2.56 3.26 23.02
C HIS A 211 -1.46 4.00 23.82
N GLY A 212 -0.43 4.53 23.13
CA GLY A 212 0.64 5.32 23.75
C GLY A 212 1.81 4.51 24.30
N GLY A 213 1.88 3.21 24.02
CA GLY A 213 2.93 2.32 24.51
C GLY A 213 3.28 1.21 23.54
N PRO A 214 4.29 0.36 23.88
CA PRO A 214 4.70 -0.74 23.05
C PRO A 214 3.64 -1.85 22.98
N THR A 215 3.59 -2.53 21.84
CA THR A 215 2.67 -3.65 21.58
C THR A 215 3.27 -5.00 22.00
N ARG A 216 2.51 -6.08 21.82
CA ARG A 216 3.03 -7.47 21.99
C ARG A 216 3.71 -8.00 20.72
N ALA A 217 3.18 -7.66 19.54
CA ALA A 217 3.70 -8.04 18.22
C ALA A 217 3.19 -7.14 17.10
N CYS A 218 2.14 -6.39 17.35
CA CYS A 218 1.41 -5.53 16.41
C CYS A 218 2.18 -4.26 16.07
N ILE A 219 1.64 -3.52 15.10
CA ILE A 219 2.01 -2.13 14.80
C ILE A 219 0.87 -1.24 15.28
N ALA A 220 1.17 -0.18 16.03
CA ALA A 220 0.18 0.78 16.48
C ALA A 220 0.40 2.13 15.81
N LEU A 221 -0.68 2.75 15.32
CA LEU A 221 -0.71 4.06 14.68
C LEU A 221 -1.70 4.97 15.41
N ARG A 222 -1.42 6.26 15.47
CA ARG A 222 -2.39 7.23 16.01
C ARG A 222 -3.74 7.07 15.29
N ARG A 223 -4.82 7.33 16.00
CA ARG A 223 -6.20 7.13 15.51
C ARG A 223 -6.46 7.74 14.14
N ASP A 224 -6.00 8.96 13.90
CA ASP A 224 -6.22 9.64 12.63
C ASP A 224 -5.35 9.06 11.50
N ASP A 225 -4.12 8.66 11.81
CA ASP A 225 -3.22 7.99 10.87
C ASP A 225 -3.77 6.60 10.49
N MET A 226 -4.34 5.87 11.46
CA MET A 226 -5.02 4.59 11.22
C MET A 226 -6.24 4.73 10.29
N ARG A 227 -7.06 5.78 10.48
CA ARG A 227 -8.18 6.08 9.59
C ARG A 227 -7.72 6.49 8.19
N GLN A 228 -6.64 7.27 8.09
CA GLN A 228 -6.04 7.63 6.80
C GLN A 228 -5.52 6.39 6.07
N LEU A 229 -4.83 5.49 6.78
CA LEU A 229 -4.35 4.24 6.23
C LEU A 229 -5.52 3.41 5.68
N LEU A 230 -6.58 3.17 6.47
CA LEU A 230 -7.74 2.39 6.05
C LEU A 230 -8.40 2.93 4.78
N ARG A 231 -8.55 4.25 4.65
CA ARG A 231 -9.12 4.90 3.46
C ARG A 231 -8.19 4.85 2.25
N ALA A 232 -6.89 4.76 2.48
CA ALA A 232 -5.88 4.76 1.41
C ALA A 232 -5.60 3.36 0.86
N LEU A 233 -5.81 2.30 1.67
CA LEU A 233 -5.54 0.94 1.25
C LEU A 233 -6.54 0.49 0.18
N ASP A 234 -5.99 0.03 -0.96
CA ASP A 234 -6.76 -0.42 -2.12
C ASP A 234 -6.37 -1.87 -2.46
N PRO A 235 -7.29 -2.84 -2.33
CA PRO A 235 -7.03 -4.25 -2.64
C PRO A 235 -6.61 -4.47 -4.09
N ALA A 236 -7.06 -3.63 -5.04
CA ALA A 236 -6.63 -3.70 -6.43
C ALA A 236 -5.13 -3.43 -6.59
N LYS A 237 -4.53 -2.67 -5.69
CA LYS A 237 -3.09 -2.37 -5.63
C LYS A 237 -2.27 -3.46 -4.94
N LYS A 238 -2.91 -4.53 -4.45
CA LYS A 238 -2.29 -5.63 -3.71
C LYS A 238 -1.34 -5.13 -2.62
N PRO A 239 -1.87 -4.41 -1.62
CA PRO A 239 -1.07 -3.76 -0.61
C PRO A 239 -0.28 -4.74 0.24
N VAL A 240 0.95 -4.35 0.58
CA VAL A 240 1.79 -5.07 1.52
C VAL A 240 2.26 -4.16 2.64
N ILE A 241 2.61 -4.75 3.77
CA ILE A 241 3.46 -4.13 4.78
C ILE A 241 4.89 -4.66 4.66
N VAL A 242 5.86 -3.76 4.67
CA VAL A 242 7.29 -4.04 4.76
C VAL A 242 7.73 -3.56 6.13
N MET A 243 8.03 -4.45 7.05
CA MET A 243 8.28 -4.07 8.44
C MET A 243 9.54 -4.72 9.02
N GLY A 244 10.28 -3.95 9.83
CA GLY A 244 11.51 -4.37 10.47
C GLY A 244 12.33 -3.18 10.97
N ASP A 245 13.44 -3.46 11.65
CA ASP A 245 14.41 -2.43 12.01
C ASP A 245 15.16 -1.88 10.77
N ALA A 246 15.66 -0.66 10.88
CA ALA A 246 16.33 0.03 9.78
C ALA A 246 17.52 -0.76 9.21
N GLY A 247 18.30 -1.41 10.07
CA GLY A 247 19.49 -2.18 9.65
C GLY A 247 19.12 -3.44 8.87
N THR A 248 18.04 -4.13 9.26
CA THR A 248 17.55 -5.32 8.57
C THR A 248 16.87 -4.95 7.24
N LEU A 249 16.05 -3.90 7.23
CA LEU A 249 15.38 -3.46 6.00
C LEU A 249 16.36 -2.91 4.94
N GLY A 250 17.50 -2.39 5.36
CA GLY A 250 18.54 -1.84 4.49
C GLY A 250 19.44 -2.87 3.79
N ARG A 251 19.22 -4.15 3.98
CA ARG A 251 20.00 -5.25 3.37
C ARG A 251 19.53 -5.65 1.99
#